data_02c8d4b5d6b5b8fc4f639e72402ba2a9
#
_entry.id   02c8d4b5d6b5b8fc4f639e72402ba2a9
#
_cell.length_a   1.000
_cell.length_b   1.000
_cell.length_c   1.000
_cell.angle_alpha   90.00
_cell.angle_beta   90.00
_cell.angle_gamma   90.00
#
_symmetry.space_group_name_H-M   'P 1'
#
loop_
_entity.id
_entity.type
_entity.pdbx_description
1 polymer ?
#
loop_
_entity_poly.entity_id
_entity_poly.type
_entity_poly.pdbx_seq_one_letter_code
_entity_poly.pdbx_strand_id
1 'polypeptide(L)'
;DTLLDQPGTFIRQPISVMSDGNWLLPVFYCRTEPGEKWVGNNDVSAVKISSDCGKSWRDVAVPESLGCVHMSITPLPDGRLAAFFRSRWADHIWFSQSSDQGESWSAPVPTTLPNNNSSIQATPLDNGELALVFNNMSAAGATERRASLYDEIADDDGRR
;
A
#
# COMPACT_ATOMS: atom_id res chain seq x y z
N ASP A 1 -7.90 4.88 24.62
CA ASP A 1 -7.23 3.57 24.68
C ASP A 1 -6.31 3.43 23.47
N THR A 2 -5.13 2.81 23.66
CA THR A 2 -4.18 2.54 22.58
C THR A 2 -4.55 1.20 21.95
N LEU A 3 -4.84 1.17 20.65
CA LEU A 3 -5.14 -0.06 19.92
C LEU A 3 -3.86 -0.85 19.59
N LEU A 4 -2.82 -0.13 19.17
CA LEU A 4 -1.51 -0.66 18.78
C LEU A 4 -0.44 0.18 19.49
N ASP A 5 0.43 -0.44 20.24
CA ASP A 5 1.45 0.23 21.06
C ASP A 5 2.87 0.14 20.47
N GLN A 6 3.04 -0.59 19.37
CA GLN A 6 4.33 -0.75 18.70
C GLN A 6 4.74 0.55 17.99
N PRO A 7 5.83 1.21 18.40
CA PRO A 7 6.33 2.42 17.73
C PRO A 7 6.65 2.17 16.26
N GLY A 8 6.41 3.19 15.41
CA GLY A 8 6.66 3.09 13.97
C GLY A 8 5.59 2.33 13.18
N THR A 9 4.48 1.93 13.82
CA THR A 9 3.33 1.33 13.14
C THR A 9 2.46 2.40 12.49
N PHE A 10 2.18 2.25 11.19
CA PHE A 10 1.33 3.15 10.44
C PHE A 10 0.18 2.41 9.78
N ILE A 11 -0.98 3.08 9.71
CA ILE A 11 -2.22 2.59 9.12
C ILE A 11 -2.68 3.61 8.07
N ARG A 12 -3.11 3.13 6.90
CA ARG A 12 -3.67 4.00 5.83
C ARG A 12 -4.94 3.42 5.21
N GLN A 13 -5.29 2.18 5.55
CA GLN A 13 -6.43 1.48 4.98
C GLN A 13 -7.39 1.07 6.11
N PRO A 14 -8.68 0.95 5.82
CA PRO A 14 -9.66 0.48 6.80
C PRO A 14 -9.45 -0.99 7.17
N ILE A 15 -10.07 -1.40 8.26
CA ILE A 15 -10.21 -2.80 8.63
C ILE A 15 -11.11 -3.49 7.59
N SER A 16 -10.68 -4.65 7.11
CA SER A 16 -11.49 -5.57 6.30
C SER A 16 -12.04 -6.65 7.20
N VAL A 17 -13.37 -6.82 7.22
CA VAL A 17 -14.02 -7.90 7.97
C VAL A 17 -14.24 -9.08 7.02
N MET A 18 -13.66 -10.24 7.38
CA MET A 18 -13.73 -11.46 6.58
C MET A 18 -15.01 -12.24 6.83
N SER A 19 -15.36 -13.16 5.93
CA SER A 19 -16.57 -13.99 6.03
C SER A 19 -16.56 -14.93 7.25
N ASP A 20 -15.40 -15.27 7.78
CA ASP A 20 -15.22 -16.03 9.01
C ASP A 20 -15.32 -15.19 10.29
N GLY A 21 -15.54 -13.87 10.15
CA GLY A 21 -15.63 -12.91 11.24
C GLY A 21 -14.30 -12.32 11.70
N ASN A 22 -13.17 -12.75 11.16
CA ASN A 22 -11.87 -12.17 11.45
C ASN A 22 -11.75 -10.75 10.87
N TRP A 23 -11.02 -9.90 11.58
CA TRP A 23 -10.70 -8.55 11.14
C TRP A 23 -9.25 -8.48 10.67
N LEU A 24 -9.05 -7.99 9.47
CA LEU A 24 -7.72 -7.75 8.89
C LEU A 24 -7.44 -6.25 8.85
N LEU A 25 -6.37 -5.83 9.50
CA LEU A 25 -5.90 -4.44 9.50
C LEU A 25 -4.53 -4.38 8.82
N PRO A 26 -4.45 -3.87 7.59
CA PRO A 26 -3.15 -3.66 6.93
C PRO A 26 -2.36 -2.58 7.67
N VAL A 27 -1.12 -2.90 7.98
CA VAL A 27 -0.17 -1.97 8.62
C VAL A 27 1.14 -1.97 7.86
N PHE A 28 1.96 -0.96 8.09
CA PHE A 28 3.36 -0.98 7.70
C PHE A 28 4.22 -0.42 8.83
N TYR A 29 5.43 -0.94 8.92
CA TYR A 29 6.39 -0.57 9.94
C TYR A 29 7.45 0.32 9.35
N CYS A 30 7.53 1.56 9.85
CA CYS A 30 8.61 2.48 9.54
C CYS A 30 9.81 2.14 10.42
N ARG A 31 10.86 1.59 9.81
CA ARG A 31 12.05 1.12 10.51
C ARG A 31 13.23 2.04 10.22
N THR A 32 14.02 2.30 11.27
CA THR A 32 15.33 2.97 11.18
C THR A 32 16.32 2.24 12.06
N GLU A 33 17.59 2.30 11.69
CA GLU A 33 18.66 1.87 12.57
C GLU A 33 18.81 2.86 13.74
N PRO A 34 19.26 2.40 14.91
CA PRO A 34 19.45 3.27 16.06
C PRO A 34 20.40 4.44 15.75
N GLY A 35 19.91 5.67 15.97
CA GLY A 35 20.67 6.89 15.73
C GLY A 35 20.57 7.45 14.30
N GLU A 36 19.89 6.75 13.39
CA GLU A 36 19.65 7.22 12.02
C GLU A 36 18.32 7.97 11.90
N LYS A 37 18.25 8.85 10.90
CA LYS A 37 17.00 9.52 10.52
C LYS A 37 16.19 8.59 9.62
N TRP A 38 14.90 8.42 9.94
CA TRP A 38 13.99 7.68 9.08
C TRP A 38 13.88 8.32 7.67
N VAL A 39 14.04 7.50 6.64
CA VAL A 39 13.98 7.90 5.22
C VAL A 39 13.06 6.97 4.38
N GLY A 40 12.43 5.96 5.01
CA GLY A 40 11.49 5.05 4.37
C GLY A 40 12.13 3.85 3.64
N ASN A 41 13.46 3.70 3.67
CA ASN A 41 14.17 2.64 2.94
C ASN A 41 14.03 1.25 3.56
N ASN A 42 13.62 1.17 4.83
CA ASN A 42 13.50 -0.09 5.59
C ASN A 42 12.04 -0.40 5.96
N ASP A 43 11.08 0.29 5.32
CA ASP A 43 9.66 0.08 5.60
C ASP A 43 9.18 -1.25 5.02
N VAL A 44 8.42 -2.01 5.82
CA VAL A 44 7.84 -3.30 5.44
C VAL A 44 6.38 -3.37 5.82
N SER A 45 5.61 -4.20 5.12
CA SER A 45 4.18 -4.39 5.38
C SER A 45 3.88 -5.65 6.17
N ALA A 46 2.81 -5.58 6.94
CA ALA A 46 2.21 -6.69 7.65
C ALA A 46 0.67 -6.54 7.69
N VAL A 47 0.00 -7.60 8.08
CA VAL A 47 -1.43 -7.58 8.37
C VAL A 47 -1.61 -7.97 9.83
N LYS A 48 -2.32 -7.14 10.58
CA LYS A 48 -2.77 -7.51 11.91
C LYS A 48 -4.12 -8.21 11.80
N ILE A 49 -4.25 -9.38 12.43
CA ILE A 49 -5.48 -10.18 12.43
C ILE A 49 -6.04 -10.24 13.84
N SER A 50 -7.33 -9.97 13.95
CA SER A 50 -8.09 -10.12 15.19
C SER A 50 -9.26 -11.07 14.98
N SER A 51 -9.43 -12.04 15.88
CA SER A 51 -10.58 -12.96 15.93
C SER A 51 -11.55 -12.63 17.07
N ASP A 52 -11.36 -11.52 17.77
CA ASP A 52 -12.11 -11.12 18.96
C ASP A 52 -12.66 -9.68 18.87
N CYS A 53 -12.97 -9.24 17.64
CA CYS A 53 -13.48 -7.90 17.34
C CYS A 53 -12.55 -6.79 17.80
N GLY A 54 -11.26 -6.95 17.58
CA GLY A 54 -10.24 -5.92 17.79
C GLY A 54 -9.70 -5.83 19.22
N LYS A 55 -10.03 -6.76 20.12
CA LYS A 55 -9.53 -6.76 21.51
C LYS A 55 -8.07 -7.20 21.56
N SER A 56 -7.68 -8.16 20.72
CA SER A 56 -6.31 -8.60 20.54
C SER A 56 -5.94 -8.73 19.08
N TRP A 57 -4.65 -8.61 18.78
CA TRP A 57 -4.12 -8.63 17.42
C TRP A 57 -2.86 -9.47 17.34
N ARG A 58 -2.73 -10.25 16.28
CA ARG A 58 -1.49 -10.95 15.92
C ARG A 58 -0.97 -10.44 14.59
N ASP A 59 0.34 -10.48 14.40
CA ASP A 59 0.98 -10.05 13.17
C ASP A 59 1.17 -11.20 12.19
N VAL A 60 0.87 -10.92 10.93
CA VAL A 60 1.22 -11.73 9.77
C VAL A 60 2.09 -10.89 8.85
N ALA A 61 3.35 -11.24 8.74
CA ALA A 61 4.27 -10.53 7.87
C ALA A 61 3.95 -10.76 6.39
N VAL A 62 4.07 -9.72 5.57
CA VAL A 62 4.12 -9.87 4.11
C VAL A 62 5.58 -10.09 3.74
N PRO A 63 5.96 -11.28 3.21
CA PRO A 63 7.36 -11.59 2.93
C PRO A 63 7.90 -10.66 1.84
N GLU A 64 9.19 -10.33 1.91
CA GLU A 64 9.89 -9.51 0.89
C GLU A 64 9.20 -8.17 0.56
N SER A 65 8.44 -7.60 1.51
CA SER A 65 7.65 -6.38 1.29
C SER A 65 8.44 -5.07 1.51
N LEU A 66 9.77 -5.11 1.40
CA LEU A 66 10.60 -3.92 1.54
C LEU A 66 10.16 -2.81 0.56
N GLY A 67 9.86 -1.63 1.08
CA GLY A 67 9.36 -0.50 0.30
C GLY A 67 7.91 -0.59 -0.17
N CYS A 68 7.25 -1.73 -0.03
CA CYS A 68 5.83 -1.91 -0.28
C CYS A 68 5.02 -1.46 0.94
N VAL A 69 4.29 -0.36 0.85
CA VAL A 69 3.56 0.26 1.97
C VAL A 69 2.11 0.60 1.58
N HIS A 70 1.29 1.01 2.54
CA HIS A 70 -0.13 1.36 2.31
C HIS A 70 -0.92 0.24 1.62
N MET A 71 -0.72 -1.00 2.06
CA MET A 71 -1.38 -2.20 1.54
C MET A 71 -2.90 -2.01 1.51
N SER A 72 -3.52 -2.14 0.33
CA SER A 72 -4.97 -2.16 0.14
C SER A 72 -5.41 -3.60 -0.10
N ILE A 73 -6.12 -4.20 0.86
CA ILE A 73 -6.64 -5.57 0.78
C ILE A 73 -8.03 -5.55 0.14
N THR A 74 -8.25 -6.43 -0.82
CA THR A 74 -9.52 -6.56 -1.53
C THR A 74 -9.88 -8.03 -1.69
N PRO A 75 -11.04 -8.48 -1.16
CA PRO A 75 -11.55 -9.83 -1.42
C PRO A 75 -11.86 -10.05 -2.90
N LEU A 76 -11.53 -11.23 -3.42
CA LEU A 76 -11.83 -11.67 -4.77
C LEU A 76 -13.05 -12.61 -4.77
N PRO A 77 -13.78 -12.73 -5.91
CA PRO A 77 -14.96 -13.63 -6.00
C PRO A 77 -14.65 -15.11 -5.75
N ASP A 78 -13.42 -15.53 -5.97
CA ASP A 78 -12.96 -16.92 -5.74
C ASP A 78 -12.51 -17.20 -4.29
N GLY A 79 -12.68 -16.24 -3.39
CA GLY A 79 -12.33 -16.34 -1.97
C GLY A 79 -10.88 -15.99 -1.64
N ARG A 80 -10.03 -15.71 -2.62
CA ARG A 80 -8.69 -15.17 -2.39
C ARG A 80 -8.76 -13.72 -1.98
N LEU A 81 -7.65 -13.22 -1.42
CA LEU A 81 -7.45 -11.80 -1.18
C LEU A 81 -6.38 -11.27 -2.12
N ALA A 82 -6.67 -10.15 -2.78
CA ALA A 82 -5.70 -9.35 -3.51
C ALA A 82 -5.18 -8.25 -2.60
N ALA A 83 -3.92 -7.92 -2.72
CA ALA A 83 -3.30 -6.82 -2.02
C ALA A 83 -2.48 -5.97 -2.98
N PHE A 84 -2.72 -4.66 -2.96
CA PHE A 84 -1.99 -3.70 -3.76
C PHE A 84 -1.20 -2.76 -2.84
N PHE A 85 0.01 -2.40 -3.26
CA PHE A 85 0.92 -1.57 -2.46
C PHE A 85 1.36 -0.33 -3.22
N ARG A 86 1.44 0.77 -2.50
CA ARG A 86 2.24 1.93 -2.86
C ARG A 86 3.72 1.55 -2.76
N SER A 87 4.54 2.05 -3.68
CA SER A 87 5.98 1.85 -3.68
C SER A 87 6.73 3.07 -3.14
N ARG A 88 7.65 2.84 -2.20
CA ARG A 88 8.62 3.86 -1.76
C ARG A 88 9.59 4.26 -2.86
N TRP A 89 9.82 3.34 -3.81
CA TRP A 89 10.73 3.56 -4.94
C TRP A 89 10.12 4.40 -6.06
N ALA A 90 8.81 4.71 -5.95
CA ALA A 90 8.07 5.51 -6.94
C ALA A 90 8.16 4.93 -8.36
N ASP A 91 8.07 3.62 -8.48
CA ASP A 91 8.20 2.82 -9.70
C ASP A 91 6.85 2.27 -10.16
N HIS A 92 6.36 1.21 -9.51
CA HIS A 92 5.15 0.49 -9.87
C HIS A 92 4.20 0.35 -8.67
N ILE A 93 2.93 0.05 -8.94
CA ILE A 93 2.05 -0.56 -7.96
C ILE A 93 2.50 -2.01 -7.82
N TRP A 94 2.68 -2.47 -6.58
CA TRP A 94 3.04 -3.84 -6.28
C TRP A 94 1.83 -4.65 -5.87
N PHE A 95 1.85 -5.95 -6.13
CA PHE A 95 0.76 -6.87 -5.91
C PHE A 95 1.20 -8.10 -5.13
N SER A 96 0.38 -8.53 -4.17
CA SER A 96 0.49 -9.79 -3.44
C SER A 96 -0.89 -10.42 -3.32
N GLN A 97 -0.96 -11.69 -2.97
CA GLN A 97 -2.22 -12.40 -2.75
C GLN A 97 -2.13 -13.35 -1.56
N SER A 98 -3.29 -13.63 -0.99
CA SER A 98 -3.50 -14.66 0.02
C SER A 98 -4.60 -15.61 -0.43
N SER A 99 -4.44 -16.91 -0.20
CA SER A 99 -5.43 -17.96 -0.46
C SER A 99 -6.01 -18.60 0.81
N ASP A 100 -5.67 -18.07 1.99
CA ASP A 100 -5.97 -18.61 3.29
C ASP A 100 -6.50 -17.55 4.27
N GLN A 101 -7.33 -16.63 3.76
CA GLN A 101 -7.98 -15.56 4.54
C GLN A 101 -6.99 -14.59 5.21
N GLY A 102 -5.80 -14.42 4.64
CA GLY A 102 -4.78 -13.51 5.13
C GLY A 102 -3.77 -14.12 6.11
N GLU A 103 -3.84 -15.43 6.33
CA GLU A 103 -2.91 -16.16 7.21
C GLU A 103 -1.49 -16.23 6.64
N SER A 104 -1.38 -16.19 5.32
CA SER A 104 -0.12 -16.03 4.61
C SER A 104 -0.29 -15.20 3.34
N TRP A 105 0.81 -14.63 2.87
CA TRP A 105 0.85 -13.75 1.69
C TRP A 105 2.00 -14.16 0.77
N SER A 106 1.79 -14.05 -0.53
CA SER A 106 2.90 -14.16 -1.48
C SER A 106 3.86 -12.97 -1.34
N ALA A 107 5.13 -13.16 -1.73
CA ALA A 107 6.03 -12.01 -1.92
C ALA A 107 5.41 -11.03 -2.94
N PRO A 108 5.45 -9.71 -2.69
CA PRO A 108 4.94 -8.73 -3.64
C PRO A 108 5.71 -8.77 -4.96
N VAL A 109 4.98 -8.63 -6.07
CA VAL A 109 5.55 -8.50 -7.41
C VAL A 109 5.10 -7.18 -8.06
N PRO A 110 5.95 -6.53 -8.88
CA PRO A 110 5.55 -5.31 -9.56
C PRO A 110 4.48 -5.60 -10.61
N THR A 111 3.48 -4.71 -10.71
CA THR A 111 2.51 -4.70 -11.80
C THR A 111 3.02 -3.82 -12.95
N THR A 112 2.28 -3.76 -14.06
CA THR A 112 2.56 -2.81 -15.15
C THR A 112 2.07 -1.39 -14.85
N LEU A 113 1.32 -1.18 -13.76
CA LEU A 113 0.77 0.12 -13.40
C LEU A 113 1.83 0.95 -12.66
N PRO A 114 2.02 2.22 -13.04
CA PRO A 114 3.02 3.08 -12.39
C PRO A 114 2.55 3.54 -11.01
N ASN A 115 3.50 3.87 -10.15
CA ASN A 115 3.26 4.53 -8.88
C ASN A 115 4.32 5.60 -8.62
N ASN A 116 3.91 6.78 -8.20
CA ASN A 116 4.80 7.90 -7.88
C ASN A 116 4.96 8.11 -6.36
N ASN A 117 4.96 7.02 -5.60
CA ASN A 117 5.00 7.04 -4.14
C ASN A 117 3.79 7.78 -3.52
N SER A 118 2.62 7.72 -4.18
CA SER A 118 1.35 8.18 -3.64
C SER A 118 0.46 7.02 -3.23
N SER A 119 -0.51 7.28 -2.36
CA SER A 119 -1.48 6.29 -1.90
C SER A 119 -2.33 5.77 -3.06
N ILE A 120 -2.75 4.52 -2.92
CA ILE A 120 -3.64 3.81 -3.83
C ILE A 120 -4.82 3.26 -3.03
N GLN A 121 -5.92 2.98 -3.71
CA GLN A 121 -7.07 2.29 -3.15
C GLN A 121 -7.64 1.33 -4.17
N ALA A 122 -7.82 0.07 -3.78
CA ALA A 122 -8.57 -0.93 -4.55
C ALA A 122 -9.92 -1.18 -3.87
N THR A 123 -10.94 -1.45 -4.69
CA THR A 123 -12.26 -1.85 -4.20
C THR A 123 -12.89 -2.84 -5.18
N PRO A 124 -13.59 -3.89 -4.69
CA PRO A 124 -14.33 -4.79 -5.55
C PRO A 124 -15.57 -4.11 -6.10
N LEU A 125 -15.94 -4.47 -7.31
CA LEU A 125 -17.20 -4.07 -7.95
C LEU A 125 -18.17 -5.26 -7.98
N ASP A 126 -19.47 -4.96 -8.06
CA ASP A 126 -20.55 -5.98 -8.04
C ASP A 126 -20.46 -6.97 -9.21
N ASN A 127 -19.80 -6.58 -10.33
CA ASN A 127 -19.59 -7.42 -11.50
C ASN A 127 -18.35 -8.35 -11.38
N GLY A 128 -17.66 -8.35 -10.23
CA GLY A 128 -16.46 -9.14 -9.97
C GLY A 128 -15.15 -8.51 -10.45
N GLU A 129 -15.21 -7.33 -11.05
CA GLU A 129 -14.03 -6.53 -11.41
C GLU A 129 -13.48 -5.78 -10.20
N LEU A 130 -12.27 -5.24 -10.33
CA LEU A 130 -11.66 -4.36 -9.34
C LEU A 130 -11.54 -2.93 -9.89
N ALA A 131 -12.00 -1.96 -9.14
CA ALA A 131 -11.65 -0.57 -9.36
C ALA A 131 -10.38 -0.23 -8.57
N LEU A 132 -9.41 0.38 -9.23
CA LEU A 132 -8.17 0.86 -8.62
C LEU A 132 -8.01 2.36 -8.85
N VAL A 133 -7.91 3.13 -7.76
CA VAL A 133 -7.67 4.57 -7.80
C VAL A 133 -6.21 4.85 -7.45
N PHE A 134 -5.50 5.51 -8.35
CA PHE A 134 -4.07 5.81 -8.20
C PHE A 134 -3.64 6.97 -9.10
N ASN A 135 -2.46 7.54 -8.86
CA ASN A 135 -1.83 8.47 -9.78
C ASN A 135 -1.12 7.70 -10.90
N ASN A 136 -1.59 7.86 -12.14
CA ASN A 136 -1.05 7.17 -13.30
C ASN A 136 0.29 7.77 -13.76
N MET A 137 1.31 7.70 -12.89
CA MET A 137 2.68 8.14 -13.16
C MET A 137 3.68 7.48 -12.22
N SER A 138 4.92 7.33 -12.66
CA SER A 138 6.09 7.00 -11.85
C SER A 138 6.88 8.26 -11.49
N ALA A 139 7.98 8.12 -10.71
CA ALA A 139 8.88 9.24 -10.41
C ALA A 139 9.48 9.85 -11.68
N ALA A 140 9.89 9.03 -12.64
CA ALA A 140 10.38 9.48 -13.94
C ALA A 140 9.33 10.30 -14.70
N GLY A 141 8.12 9.78 -14.84
CA GLY A 141 7.04 10.48 -15.49
C GLY A 141 6.57 11.75 -14.76
N ALA A 142 6.71 11.80 -13.43
CA ALA A 142 6.44 13.02 -12.66
C ALA A 142 7.48 14.11 -12.93
N THR A 143 8.74 13.72 -13.08
CA THR A 143 9.84 14.65 -13.40
C THR A 143 9.66 15.24 -14.81
N GLU A 144 9.34 14.40 -15.79
CA GLU A 144 9.08 14.84 -17.17
C GLU A 144 7.89 15.81 -17.25
N ARG A 145 6.78 15.52 -16.57
CA ARG A 145 5.62 16.43 -16.52
C ARG A 145 5.92 17.75 -15.81
N ARG A 146 6.72 17.74 -14.76
CA ARG A 146 7.13 18.98 -14.10
C ARG A 146 8.00 19.84 -14.99
N ALA A 147 8.96 19.24 -15.69
CA ALA A 147 9.78 19.96 -16.66
C ALA A 147 8.90 20.60 -17.74
N SER A 148 8.01 19.84 -18.37
CA SER A 148 7.07 20.34 -19.36
C SER A 148 6.18 21.48 -18.85
N LEU A 149 5.64 21.36 -17.62
CA LEU A 149 4.79 22.40 -17.03
C LEU A 149 5.58 23.69 -16.72
N TYR A 150 6.83 23.57 -16.29
CA TYR A 150 7.69 24.74 -16.05
C TYR A 150 8.08 25.41 -17.36
N ASP A 151 8.34 24.66 -18.42
CA ASP A 151 8.63 25.20 -19.75
C ASP A 151 7.42 25.94 -20.33
N GLU A 152 6.20 25.40 -20.18
CA GLU A 152 4.95 26.07 -20.58
C GLU A 152 4.71 27.38 -19.80
N ILE A 153 4.94 27.37 -18.48
CA ILE A 153 4.77 28.57 -17.64
C ILE A 153 5.85 29.61 -17.96
N ALA A 154 7.09 29.19 -18.18
CA ALA A 154 8.19 30.10 -18.55
C ALA A 154 7.95 30.77 -19.89
N ASP A 155 7.41 30.06 -20.89
CA ASP A 155 7.06 30.62 -22.19
C ASP A 155 5.91 31.64 -22.10
N ASP A 156 4.93 31.42 -21.23
CA ASP A 156 3.80 32.36 -21.07
C ASP A 156 4.21 33.64 -20.30
N ASP A 157 5.11 33.53 -19.31
CA ASP A 157 5.64 34.68 -18.56
C ASP A 157 6.69 35.50 -19.37
N GLY A 158 7.31 34.90 -20.38
CA GLY A 158 8.28 35.57 -21.24
C GLY A 158 7.68 36.50 -22.30
N ARG A 159 6.34 36.59 -22.42
CA ARG A 159 5.65 37.33 -23.47
C ARG A 159 4.81 38.52 -22.97
N ARG A 160 5.04 39.00 -21.78
CA ARG A 160 4.36 40.21 -21.27
C ARG A 160 5.31 41.31 -20.90
#